data_8924e7b27951299fa43fb651bdc22c04
#
_entry.id   8924e7b27951299fa43fb651bdc22c04
#
_cell.length_a   1.000
_cell.length_b   1.000
_cell.length_c   1.000
_cell.angle_alpha   90.00
_cell.angle_beta   90.00
_cell.angle_gamma   90.00
#
_symmetry.space_group_name_H-M   'P 1'
#
loop_
_entity.id
_entity.type
_entity.pdbx_description
1 polymer ?
#
loop_
_entity_poly.entity_id
_entity_poly.type
_entity_poly.pdbx_seq_one_letter_code
_entity_poly.pdbx_strand_id
1 'polypeptide(L)'
;MQDGKIKNSSELEFVVFCIENVAAKLAVDAEYVYQAFTEKSDILNGYIVPEYEVLHTQSREYIVDDLLDVMKESGAESSNVVEKTELYLDMSMMKAGKLN
;
A
#
# COMPACT_ATOMS: atom_id res chain seq x y z
N MET A 1 18.76 7.69 -13.19
CA MET A 1 18.37 8.22 -12.48
C MET A 1 17.04 8.36 -12.60
N GLN A 2 16.57 8.42 -13.54
CA GLN A 2 15.22 8.51 -13.69
C GLN A 2 14.56 7.20 -13.80
N ASP A 3 15.32 6.12 -13.69
CA ASP A 3 14.72 4.80 -13.72
C ASP A 3 13.69 4.70 -12.65
N GLY A 4 12.54 4.15 -12.96
CA GLY A 4 11.49 3.99 -11.98
C GLY A 4 10.62 5.20 -11.78
N LYS A 5 10.95 6.31 -12.40
CA LYS A 5 10.09 7.46 -12.25
C LYS A 5 8.92 7.39 -13.22
N ILE A 6 7.84 8.07 -12.85
CA ILE A 6 6.66 8.11 -13.69
C ILE A 6 7.03 8.75 -15.01
N LYS A 7 6.71 8.06 -16.12
CA LYS A 7 7.11 8.50 -17.43
C LYS A 7 5.97 9.01 -18.30
N ASN A 8 4.75 8.65 -17.98
CA ASN A 8 3.63 9.06 -18.78
C ASN A 8 2.36 9.06 -17.95
N SER A 9 1.27 9.51 -18.55
CA SER A 9 0.04 9.65 -17.79
C SER A 9 -0.58 8.30 -17.43
N SER A 10 -0.33 7.28 -18.22
CA SER A 10 -0.85 5.96 -17.84
C SER A 10 -0.23 5.46 -16.56
N GLU A 11 1.08 5.65 -16.43
CA GLU A 11 1.75 5.27 -15.19
C GLU A 11 1.28 6.12 -14.04
N LEU A 12 1.07 7.41 -14.28
CA LEU A 12 0.59 8.28 -13.22
C LEU A 12 -0.79 7.86 -12.75
N GLU A 13 -1.68 7.57 -13.68
CA GLU A 13 -3.01 7.13 -13.31
C GLU A 13 -2.97 5.84 -12.51
N PHE A 14 -2.08 4.95 -12.88
CA PHE A 14 -1.96 3.70 -12.16
C PHE A 14 -1.42 3.92 -10.74
N VAL A 15 -0.46 4.82 -10.61
CA VAL A 15 0.09 5.14 -9.29
C VAL A 15 -1.01 5.71 -8.40
N VAL A 16 -1.81 6.62 -8.94
CA VAL A 16 -2.91 7.20 -8.17
C VAL A 16 -3.91 6.11 -7.77
N PHE A 17 -4.22 5.23 -8.72
CA PHE A 17 -5.11 4.10 -8.44
C PHE A 17 -4.58 3.27 -7.28
N CYS A 18 -3.29 2.96 -7.29
CA CYS A 18 -2.70 2.16 -6.24
C CYS A 18 -2.78 2.87 -4.90
N ILE A 19 -2.44 4.15 -4.88
CA ILE A 19 -2.44 4.90 -3.64
C ILE A 19 -3.84 4.98 -3.06
N GLU A 20 -4.81 5.31 -3.89
CA GLU A 20 -6.16 5.49 -3.39
C GLU A 20 -6.78 4.20 -2.91
N ASN A 21 -6.50 3.10 -3.60
CA ASN A 21 -7.08 1.84 -3.21
C ASN A 21 -6.41 1.26 -1.97
N VAL A 22 -5.11 1.44 -1.81
CA VAL A 22 -4.45 1.04 -0.59
C VAL A 22 -4.94 1.89 0.57
N ALA A 23 -5.09 3.19 0.35
CA ALA A 23 -5.58 4.07 1.40
C ALA A 23 -6.97 3.66 1.85
N ALA A 24 -7.83 3.31 0.90
CA ALA A 24 -9.17 2.86 1.25
C ALA A 24 -9.13 1.57 2.05
N LYS A 25 -8.26 0.66 1.66
CA LYS A 25 -8.13 -0.61 2.35
C LYS A 25 -7.66 -0.42 3.78
N LEU A 26 -6.72 0.49 3.98
CA LEU A 26 -6.17 0.76 5.31
C LEU A 26 -6.98 1.77 6.09
N ALA A 27 -7.95 2.42 5.45
CA ALA A 27 -8.79 3.43 6.08
C ALA A 27 -7.94 4.62 6.54
N VAL A 28 -7.05 5.08 5.67
CA VAL A 28 -6.20 6.23 5.95
C VAL A 28 -6.26 7.18 4.76
N ASP A 29 -5.69 8.37 4.94
CA ASP A 29 -5.63 9.35 3.87
C ASP A 29 -4.69 8.88 2.77
N ALA A 30 -5.02 9.26 1.54
CA ALA A 30 -4.16 8.92 0.42
C ALA A 30 -2.78 9.55 0.57
N GLU A 31 -2.71 10.72 1.19
CA GLU A 31 -1.42 11.36 1.39
C GLU A 31 -0.53 10.50 2.27
N TYR A 32 -1.10 9.84 3.26
CA TYR A 32 -0.33 8.97 4.12
C TYR A 32 0.31 7.85 3.30
N VAL A 33 -0.48 7.25 2.40
CA VAL A 33 0.04 6.17 1.57
C VAL A 33 1.09 6.70 0.60
N TYR A 34 0.85 7.88 0.05
CA TYR A 34 1.84 8.48 -0.84
C TYR A 34 3.17 8.65 -0.13
N GLN A 35 3.14 9.15 1.10
CA GLN A 35 4.36 9.34 1.85
C GLN A 35 5.02 7.99 2.17
N ALA A 36 4.22 6.99 2.47
CA ALA A 36 4.77 5.66 2.74
C ALA A 36 5.47 5.11 1.51
N PHE A 37 4.92 5.37 0.33
CA PHE A 37 5.48 4.84 -0.91
C PHE A 37 6.68 5.64 -1.40
N THR A 38 6.85 6.85 -0.95
CA THR A 38 7.92 7.71 -1.47
C THR A 38 8.96 8.09 -0.43
N GLU A 39 8.53 8.41 0.78
CA GLU A 39 9.46 8.89 1.79
C GLU A 39 9.96 7.79 2.73
N LYS A 40 9.09 6.84 3.03
CA LYS A 40 9.46 5.78 3.96
C LYS A 40 9.95 4.53 3.25
N SER A 41 9.87 4.51 1.95
CA SER A 41 10.30 3.37 1.17
C SER A 41 10.50 3.82 -0.26
N ASP A 42 10.90 2.88 -1.12
CA ASP A 42 11.05 3.15 -2.54
C ASP A 42 9.98 2.41 -3.34
N ILE A 43 8.83 2.19 -2.73
CA ILE A 43 7.81 1.37 -3.39
C ILE A 43 7.31 2.00 -4.67
N LEU A 44 7.07 3.32 -4.66
CA LEU A 44 6.53 3.96 -5.85
C LEU A 44 7.48 3.85 -7.03
N ASN A 45 8.69 4.32 -6.86
CA ASN A 45 9.65 4.35 -7.97
C ASN A 45 10.41 3.04 -8.13
N GLY A 46 10.50 2.25 -7.09
CA GLY A 46 11.26 1.01 -7.14
C GLY A 46 10.42 -0.23 -7.40
N TYR A 47 9.12 -0.13 -7.22
CA TYR A 47 8.27 -1.29 -7.41
C TYR A 47 7.08 -1.01 -8.33
N ILE A 48 6.25 -0.03 -7.98
CA ILE A 48 5.02 0.20 -8.73
C ILE A 48 5.31 0.59 -10.18
N VAL A 49 6.18 1.58 -10.37
CA VAL A 49 6.45 2.06 -11.72
C VAL A 49 7.18 1.02 -12.55
N PRO A 50 8.26 0.39 -12.04
CA PRO A 50 8.94 -0.64 -12.84
C PRO A 50 8.04 -1.83 -13.15
N GLU A 51 7.11 -2.16 -12.27
CA GLU A 51 6.25 -3.32 -12.45
C GLU A 51 4.92 -2.95 -13.10
N TYR A 52 4.79 -1.74 -13.59
CA TYR A 52 3.52 -1.27 -14.16
C TYR A 52 2.98 -2.23 -15.22
N GLU A 53 3.85 -2.69 -16.10
CA GLU A 53 3.40 -3.52 -17.22
C GLU A 53 2.72 -4.80 -16.72
N VAL A 54 3.22 -5.35 -15.64
CA VAL A 54 2.66 -6.57 -15.10
C VAL A 54 1.48 -6.25 -14.17
N LEU A 55 1.68 -5.31 -13.29
CA LEU A 55 0.67 -5.04 -12.25
C LEU A 55 -0.64 -4.53 -12.81
N HIS A 56 -0.58 -3.66 -13.81
CA HIS A 56 -1.80 -3.02 -14.25
C HIS A 56 -2.77 -3.99 -14.93
N THR A 57 -2.32 -5.20 -15.21
CA THR A 57 -3.19 -6.21 -15.80
C THR A 57 -3.91 -7.05 -14.76
N GLN A 58 -3.58 -6.85 -13.49
CA GLN A 58 -4.16 -7.66 -12.42
C GLN A 58 -5.43 -7.02 -11.86
N SER A 59 -6.18 -7.80 -11.09
CA SER A 59 -7.38 -7.26 -10.47
C SER A 59 -7.00 -6.27 -9.39
N ARG A 60 -7.97 -5.42 -9.03
CA ARG A 60 -7.73 -4.47 -7.96
C ARG A 60 -7.38 -5.18 -6.66
N GLU A 61 -8.10 -6.25 -6.35
CA GLU A 61 -7.82 -6.99 -5.11
C GLU A 61 -6.42 -7.54 -5.10
N TYR A 62 -5.98 -8.07 -6.23
CA TYR A 62 -4.64 -8.60 -6.31
C TYR A 62 -3.62 -7.49 -6.09
N ILE A 63 -3.82 -6.36 -6.76
CA ILE A 63 -2.88 -5.26 -6.67
C ILE A 63 -2.78 -4.74 -5.24
N VAL A 64 -3.93 -4.54 -4.59
CA VAL A 64 -3.92 -4.03 -3.23
C VAL A 64 -3.24 -5.00 -2.29
N ASP A 65 -3.58 -6.28 -2.38
CA ASP A 65 -2.97 -7.28 -1.51
C ASP A 65 -1.47 -7.36 -1.73
N ASP A 66 -1.06 -7.29 -2.99
CA ASP A 66 0.35 -7.33 -3.32
C ASP A 66 1.09 -6.13 -2.73
N LEU A 67 0.51 -4.95 -2.86
CA LEU A 67 1.15 -3.75 -2.33
C LEU A 67 1.22 -3.76 -0.81
N LEU A 68 0.20 -4.31 -0.17
CA LEU A 68 0.25 -4.42 1.29
C LEU A 68 1.38 -5.33 1.73
N ASP A 69 1.58 -6.42 0.99
CA ASP A 69 2.70 -7.31 1.30
C ASP A 69 4.04 -6.61 1.09
N VAL A 70 4.15 -5.86 -0.01
CA VAL A 70 5.38 -5.13 -0.28
C VAL A 70 5.64 -4.10 0.80
N MET A 71 4.59 -3.43 1.28
CA MET A 71 4.76 -2.46 2.35
C MET A 71 5.30 -3.12 3.61
N LYS A 72 4.80 -4.29 3.94
CA LYS A 72 5.29 -5.01 5.11
C LYS A 72 6.75 -5.38 4.95
N GLU A 73 7.09 -5.88 3.78
CA GLU A 73 8.46 -6.35 3.55
C GLU A 73 9.45 -5.21 3.54
N SER A 74 9.02 -4.04 3.07
CA SER A 74 9.93 -2.91 2.98
C SER A 74 9.94 -2.05 4.24
N GLY A 75 9.05 -2.34 5.18
CA GLY A 75 8.96 -1.53 6.37
C GLY A 75 8.30 -0.19 6.14
N ALA A 76 7.53 -0.08 5.06
CA ALA A 76 6.88 1.18 4.72
C ALA A 76 5.69 1.48 5.60
N GLU A 77 5.11 0.46 6.23
CA GLU A 77 3.99 0.68 7.13
C GLU A 77 4.47 1.44 8.35
N SER A 78 3.83 2.54 8.66
CA SER A 78 4.22 3.24 9.86
C SER A 78 3.63 2.49 11.06
N SER A 79 4.24 2.68 12.20
CA SER A 79 3.73 2.04 13.40
C SER A 79 2.34 2.55 13.72
N ASN A 80 2.02 3.77 13.34
CA ASN A 80 0.68 4.28 13.62
C ASN A 80 -0.40 3.47 12.94
N VAL A 81 -0.21 3.17 11.66
CA VAL A 81 -1.20 2.41 10.92
C VAL A 81 -1.23 0.97 11.40
N VAL A 82 -0.06 0.40 11.60
CA VAL A 82 0.02 -0.98 12.06
C VAL A 82 -0.64 -1.12 13.42
N GLU A 83 -0.31 -0.24 14.32
CA GLU A 83 -0.87 -0.30 15.65
C GLU A 83 -2.38 -0.17 15.63
N LYS A 84 -2.86 0.75 14.82
CA LYS A 84 -4.29 0.97 14.76
C LYS A 84 -5.00 -0.28 14.24
N THR A 85 -4.46 -0.86 13.19
CA THR A 85 -5.06 -2.04 12.61
C THR A 85 -5.00 -3.21 13.56
N GLU A 86 -3.88 -3.39 14.20
CA GLU A 86 -3.72 -4.51 15.10
C GLU A 86 -4.60 -4.38 16.32
N LEU A 87 -4.71 -3.17 16.85
CA LEU A 87 -5.59 -2.96 17.98
C LEU A 87 -7.02 -3.30 17.62
N TYR A 88 -7.42 -2.91 16.44
CA TYR A 88 -8.75 -3.20 15.99
C TYR A 88 -8.98 -4.70 15.91
N LEU A 89 -8.04 -5.40 15.30
CA LEU A 89 -8.15 -6.84 15.16
C LEU A 89 -8.10 -7.53 16.50
N ASP A 90 -7.22 -7.07 17.36
CA ASP A 90 -7.10 -7.68 18.68
C ASP A 90 -8.41 -7.56 19.44
N MET A 91 -9.01 -6.41 19.39
CA MET A 91 -10.26 -6.20 20.07
C MET A 91 -11.34 -7.12 19.51
N SER A 92 -11.36 -7.27 18.19
CA SER A 92 -12.31 -8.17 17.59
C SER A 92 -12.10 -9.60 18.03
N MET A 93 -10.86 -9.99 18.05
CA MET A 93 -10.55 -11.37 18.44
C MET A 93 -10.85 -11.61 19.89
N MET A 94 -10.58 -10.64 20.73
CA MET A 94 -10.88 -10.82 22.13
C MET A 94 -12.37 -10.91 22.35
N LYS A 95 -13.12 -10.17 21.62
CA LYS A 95 -14.56 -10.26 21.72
C LYS A 95 -15.07 -11.58 21.23
N ALA A 96 -14.38 -12.13 20.28
CA ALA A 96 -14.79 -13.42 19.77
C ALA A 96 -14.36 -14.53 20.70
N GLY A 97 -13.61 -14.22 21.58
CA GLY A 97 -13.22 -15.14 22.49
C GLY A 97 -11.88 -15.38 22.63
N LYS A 98 -11.86 -15.14 22.50
CA LYS A 98 -10.98 -15.21 22.83
C LYS A 98 -10.54 -14.75 23.39
N LEU A 99 -10.65 -14.78 23.20
CA LEU A 99 -10.37 -14.39 23.47
C LEU A 99 -10.24 -14.41 23.84
N ASN A 100 -10.35 -14.78 23.61
CA ASN A 100 -10.18 -14.85 23.87
C ASN A 100 -10.08 -15.11 24.00
#